data_82164d7385cf6d930ec65a90d4577f07
#
_entry.id   82164d7385cf6d930ec65a90d4577f07
#
_cell.length_a   1.000
_cell.length_b   1.000
_cell.length_c   1.000
_cell.angle_alpha   90.00
_cell.angle_beta   90.00
_cell.angle_gamma   90.00
#
_symmetry.space_group_name_H-M   'P 1'
#
loop_
_entity.id
_entity.type
_entity.pdbx_description
1 polymer ?
#
loop_
_entity_poly.entity_id
_entity_poly.type
_entity_poly.pdbx_seq_one_letter_code
_entity_poly.pdbx_strand_id
1 'polypeptide(L)'
;MEWLQKEPFAEFPKIKPGSIEYRDYQVNLARVAERESTLVVLSTGLGKTVIAALVAALRLDKYPDSKILFLAPSRPLADQQARFLRRVVDVPEDSVVCLTGQDGPAVRKEVWKKSKIIVMTPQALQNDLVQGSYGLQDVSLIVYDEAHRGVGNYAYTFVAEMYERQGLHQLSLGLTASPGHETEQIKTVCRNLRLQRVEIRDHSSPDVKKYVVAIDSEVRYITLPSEIEVLRDILYELLKNYISPLQNYGYSVPDPRRLSKKQILDLQSQIRKEIGTYTRPPRHLFMLIRNLTAALRVNSLLEFIGTQGLTPTLRYIQGMYEEVRNKKGSKGVADLISRSEFRQFENLLQALIAKGHRHPKAELLLEIVSEQLSFNKDSRILIFTRFRDTAIEVVETLSQLD
;
A
#
# COMPACT_ATOMS: atom_id res chain seq x y z
N MET A 1 47.31 -11.22 21.92
CA MET A 1 46.95 -11.33 20.49
C MET A 1 45.67 -10.56 20.31
N GLU A 2 45.79 -9.29 19.90
CA GLU A 2 44.67 -8.45 19.51
C GLU A 2 44.08 -9.03 18.22
N TRP A 3 42.93 -9.62 18.34
CA TRP A 3 42.07 -9.86 17.16
C TRP A 3 41.65 -8.48 16.67
N LEU A 4 42.29 -7.97 15.64
CA LEU A 4 41.89 -6.81 14.87
C LEU A 4 40.41 -7.00 14.53
N GLN A 5 39.53 -6.33 15.27
CA GLN A 5 38.15 -6.12 14.86
C GLN A 5 38.24 -5.32 13.57
N LYS A 6 38.16 -5.99 12.41
CA LYS A 6 37.91 -5.32 11.15
C LYS A 6 36.72 -4.42 11.38
N GLU A 7 36.87 -3.13 11.10
CA GLU A 7 35.70 -2.23 11.10
C GLU A 7 34.61 -2.88 10.25
N PRO A 8 33.38 -3.02 10.75
CA PRO A 8 32.32 -3.82 10.12
C PRO A 8 32.02 -3.44 8.67
N PHE A 9 32.39 -2.20 8.26
CA PHE A 9 32.15 -1.68 6.91
C PHE A 9 33.42 -1.19 6.21
N ALA A 10 34.59 -1.73 6.56
CA ALA A 10 35.87 -1.38 5.88
C ALA A 10 35.84 -1.51 4.35
N GLU A 11 34.94 -2.35 3.82
CA GLU A 11 34.73 -2.57 2.40
C GLU A 11 33.75 -1.58 1.73
N PHE A 12 33.15 -0.69 2.54
CA PHE A 12 32.17 0.31 2.07
C PHE A 12 32.63 1.71 2.50
N PRO A 13 33.65 2.27 1.86
CA PRO A 13 34.33 3.50 2.30
C PRO A 13 33.42 4.72 2.31
N LYS A 14 32.27 4.65 1.62
CA LYS A 14 31.26 5.71 1.58
C LYS A 14 30.09 5.47 2.53
N ILE A 15 30.23 4.59 3.53
CA ILE A 15 29.23 4.43 4.63
C ILE A 15 29.79 5.12 5.87
N LYS A 16 28.98 6.02 6.46
CA LYS A 16 29.34 6.73 7.70
C LYS A 16 29.49 5.73 8.86
N PRO A 17 30.58 5.72 9.60
CA PRO A 17 30.81 4.80 10.72
C PRO A 17 29.66 4.84 11.75
N GLY A 18 29.22 3.69 12.21
CA GLY A 18 28.18 3.57 13.23
C GLY A 18 26.76 3.97 12.80
N SER A 19 26.56 4.33 11.54
CA SER A 19 25.26 4.78 11.03
C SER A 19 24.24 3.66 10.83
N ILE A 20 24.71 2.42 10.62
CA ILE A 20 23.90 1.22 10.43
C ILE A 20 24.54 0.02 11.14
N GLU A 21 23.71 -0.94 11.53
CA GLU A 21 24.15 -2.23 12.07
C GLU A 21 24.64 -3.14 10.95
N TYR A 22 25.75 -3.85 11.19
CA TYR A 22 26.28 -4.83 10.24
C TYR A 22 25.43 -6.11 10.27
N ARG A 23 24.96 -6.50 9.08
CA ARG A 23 24.23 -7.78 8.89
C ARG A 23 24.75 -8.49 7.66
N ASP A 24 25.28 -9.72 7.83
CA ASP A 24 25.95 -10.49 6.76
C ASP A 24 25.10 -10.61 5.49
N TYR A 25 23.79 -10.90 5.63
CA TYR A 25 22.92 -11.06 4.46
C TYR A 25 22.76 -9.77 3.65
N GLN A 26 22.76 -8.59 4.33
CA GLN A 26 22.66 -7.30 3.63
C GLN A 26 23.93 -7.00 2.83
N VAL A 27 25.09 -7.28 3.43
CA VAL A 27 26.39 -7.13 2.79
C VAL A 27 26.52 -8.09 1.60
N ASN A 28 26.13 -9.36 1.77
CA ASN A 28 26.17 -10.35 0.71
C ASN A 28 25.26 -9.98 -0.45
N LEU A 29 24.03 -9.53 -0.18
CA LEU A 29 23.09 -9.05 -1.20
C LEU A 29 23.62 -7.80 -1.92
N ALA A 30 24.23 -6.86 -1.18
CA ALA A 30 24.81 -5.67 -1.77
C ALA A 30 25.98 -5.98 -2.72
N ARG A 31 26.85 -6.93 -2.35
CA ARG A 31 27.97 -7.41 -3.22
C ARG A 31 27.48 -8.09 -4.50
N VAL A 32 26.40 -8.86 -4.40
CA VAL A 32 25.76 -9.45 -5.59
C VAL A 32 25.16 -8.35 -6.47
N ALA A 33 24.40 -7.45 -5.87
CA ALA A 33 23.71 -6.38 -6.59
C ALA A 33 24.64 -5.29 -7.15
N GLU A 34 25.88 -5.16 -6.66
CA GLU A 34 26.90 -4.29 -7.26
C GLU A 34 27.44 -4.82 -8.57
N ARG A 35 27.49 -6.13 -8.72
CA ARG A 35 28.07 -6.80 -9.90
C ARG A 35 27.10 -6.92 -11.06
N GLU A 36 25.83 -7.07 -10.76
CA GLU A 36 24.79 -7.41 -11.73
C GLU A 36 23.44 -6.79 -11.33
N SER A 37 22.71 -6.28 -12.33
CA SER A 37 21.38 -5.71 -12.09
C SER A 37 20.45 -6.74 -11.44
N THR A 38 20.04 -6.49 -10.20
CA THR A 38 19.42 -7.49 -9.34
C THR A 38 18.06 -7.05 -8.80
N LEU A 39 17.07 -7.95 -8.80
CA LEU A 39 15.87 -7.86 -8.01
C LEU A 39 16.11 -8.48 -6.64
N VAL A 40 16.08 -7.69 -5.59
CA VAL A 40 16.13 -8.16 -4.20
C VAL A 40 14.71 -8.24 -3.64
N VAL A 41 14.28 -9.46 -3.40
CA VAL A 41 13.03 -9.78 -2.71
C VAL A 41 13.36 -10.04 -1.25
N LEU A 42 12.94 -9.12 -0.38
CA LEU A 42 13.28 -9.18 1.04
C LEU A 42 12.07 -8.77 1.87
N SER A 43 11.68 -9.62 2.82
CA SER A 43 10.53 -9.37 3.70
C SER A 43 10.59 -7.99 4.37
N THR A 44 9.44 -7.44 4.71
CA THR A 44 9.35 -6.15 5.40
C THR A 44 10.15 -6.17 6.71
N GLY A 45 10.81 -5.06 7.05
CA GLY A 45 11.62 -4.95 8.28
C GLY A 45 13.05 -5.48 8.18
N LEU A 46 13.43 -6.16 7.10
CA LEU A 46 14.78 -6.71 6.91
C LEU A 46 15.78 -5.72 6.27
N GLY A 47 15.43 -4.44 6.14
CA GLY A 47 16.39 -3.39 5.78
C GLY A 47 16.73 -3.31 4.29
N LYS A 48 15.75 -3.41 3.38
CA LYS A 48 15.94 -3.19 1.92
C LYS A 48 16.71 -1.92 1.60
N THR A 49 16.40 -0.82 2.29
CA THR A 49 17.05 0.47 2.09
C THR A 49 18.54 0.45 2.46
N VAL A 50 18.93 -0.38 3.45
CA VAL A 50 20.34 -0.57 3.81
C VAL A 50 21.12 -1.17 2.65
N ILE A 51 20.56 -2.19 1.99
CA ILE A 51 21.19 -2.81 0.81
C ILE A 51 21.39 -1.76 -0.30
N ALA A 52 20.36 -0.93 -0.56
CA ALA A 52 20.51 0.15 -1.54
C ALA A 52 21.60 1.16 -1.16
N ALA A 53 21.72 1.53 0.11
CA ALA A 53 22.78 2.43 0.59
C ALA A 53 24.16 1.81 0.42
N LEU A 54 24.32 0.51 0.70
CA LEU A 54 25.58 -0.21 0.50
C LEU A 54 25.97 -0.25 -0.98
N VAL A 55 25.03 -0.58 -1.88
CA VAL A 55 25.28 -0.58 -3.33
C VAL A 55 25.60 0.83 -3.81
N ALA A 56 24.87 1.85 -3.34
CA ALA A 56 25.13 3.25 -3.68
C ALA A 56 26.53 3.69 -3.24
N ALA A 57 26.97 3.30 -2.03
CA ALA A 57 28.30 3.56 -1.53
C ALA A 57 29.39 2.96 -2.43
N LEU A 58 29.26 1.69 -2.81
CA LEU A 58 30.20 1.01 -3.73
C LEU A 58 30.24 1.69 -5.12
N ARG A 59 29.07 2.11 -5.64
CA ARG A 59 28.99 2.78 -6.94
C ARG A 59 29.63 4.17 -6.91
N LEU A 60 29.42 4.94 -5.85
CA LEU A 60 30.04 6.26 -5.68
C LEU A 60 31.55 6.18 -5.42
N ASP A 61 32.03 5.09 -4.81
CA ASP A 61 33.46 4.84 -4.68
C ASP A 61 34.10 4.52 -6.02
N LYS A 62 33.46 3.63 -6.79
CA LYS A 62 33.94 3.21 -8.12
C LYS A 62 33.82 4.31 -9.19
N TYR A 63 32.79 5.13 -9.10
CA TYR A 63 32.48 6.22 -10.05
C TYR A 63 32.19 7.52 -9.28
N PRO A 64 33.23 8.22 -8.81
CA PRO A 64 33.06 9.38 -7.90
C PRO A 64 32.26 10.53 -8.50
N ASP A 65 32.28 10.69 -9.82
CA ASP A 65 31.58 11.77 -10.53
C ASP A 65 30.15 11.41 -10.93
N SER A 66 29.76 10.16 -10.71
CA SER A 66 28.42 9.70 -11.06
C SER A 66 27.34 10.11 -10.06
N LYS A 67 26.11 9.87 -10.45
CA LYS A 67 24.90 10.06 -9.63
C LYS A 67 24.24 8.75 -9.27
N ILE A 68 23.59 8.71 -8.12
CA ILE A 68 22.71 7.65 -7.69
C ILE A 68 21.27 8.17 -7.76
N LEU A 69 20.41 7.43 -8.44
CA LEU A 69 19.00 7.74 -8.56
C LEU A 69 18.17 6.72 -7.77
N PHE A 70 17.42 7.19 -6.78
CA PHE A 70 16.53 6.36 -5.97
C PHE A 70 15.08 6.71 -6.26
N LEU A 71 14.30 5.78 -6.77
CA LEU A 71 12.89 5.98 -7.12
C LEU A 71 11.97 5.38 -6.07
N ALA A 72 11.20 6.23 -5.40
CA ALA A 72 10.20 5.82 -4.42
C ALA A 72 8.79 6.14 -4.90
N PRO A 73 7.79 5.24 -4.71
CA PRO A 73 6.47 5.34 -5.33
C PRO A 73 5.59 6.49 -4.82
N SER A 74 5.97 7.12 -3.70
CA SER A 74 5.24 8.25 -3.13
C SER A 74 6.18 9.25 -2.49
N ARG A 75 5.73 10.51 -2.35
CA ARG A 75 6.50 11.58 -1.73
C ARG A 75 6.91 11.26 -0.29
N PRO A 76 6.04 10.81 0.62
CA PRO A 76 6.46 10.49 1.99
C PRO A 76 7.56 9.42 2.04
N LEU A 77 7.50 8.43 1.15
CA LEU A 77 8.56 7.42 1.03
C LEU A 77 9.84 8.02 0.47
N ALA A 78 9.77 8.90 -0.54
CA ALA A 78 10.94 9.57 -1.08
C ALA A 78 11.63 10.43 -0.01
N ASP A 79 10.88 11.20 0.77
CA ASP A 79 11.41 11.97 1.89
C ASP A 79 12.07 11.08 2.96
N GLN A 80 11.46 9.95 3.28
CA GLN A 80 12.01 8.98 4.23
C GLN A 80 13.34 8.39 3.72
N GLN A 81 13.40 7.98 2.46
CA GLN A 81 14.61 7.41 1.85
C GLN A 81 15.74 8.45 1.77
N ALA A 82 15.42 9.70 1.39
CA ALA A 82 16.41 10.77 1.34
C ALA A 82 17.02 11.06 2.71
N ARG A 83 16.21 11.14 3.78
CA ARG A 83 16.70 11.30 5.16
C ARG A 83 17.59 10.14 5.60
N PHE A 84 17.19 8.91 5.26
CA PHE A 84 18.00 7.74 5.57
C PHE A 84 19.35 7.77 4.85
N LEU A 85 19.37 8.05 3.55
CA LEU A 85 20.59 8.09 2.75
C LEU A 85 21.55 9.23 3.22
N ARG A 86 21.03 10.41 3.58
CA ARG A 86 21.85 11.50 4.20
C ARG A 86 22.54 11.04 5.47
N ARG A 87 21.86 10.28 6.31
CA ARG A 87 22.42 9.79 7.58
C ARG A 87 23.48 8.71 7.36
N VAL A 88 23.34 7.89 6.32
CA VAL A 88 24.11 6.65 6.17
C VAL A 88 25.27 6.80 5.18
N VAL A 89 25.05 7.45 4.03
CA VAL A 89 26.08 7.55 2.98
C VAL A 89 26.99 8.77 3.24
N ASP A 90 28.28 8.54 3.16
CA ASP A 90 29.31 9.58 3.37
C ASP A 90 29.53 10.40 2.10
N VAL A 91 28.66 11.36 1.92
CA VAL A 91 28.68 12.42 0.90
C VAL A 91 28.22 13.73 1.55
N PRO A 92 28.50 14.89 0.96
CA PRO A 92 27.97 16.17 1.46
C PRO A 92 26.43 16.10 1.59
N GLU A 93 25.87 16.54 2.73
CA GLU A 93 24.44 16.39 3.02
C GLU A 93 23.54 17.13 2.01
N ASP A 94 24.00 18.27 1.50
CA ASP A 94 23.34 19.07 0.46
C ASP A 94 23.36 18.40 -0.92
N SER A 95 24.23 17.39 -1.12
CA SER A 95 24.29 16.59 -2.34
C SER A 95 23.27 15.43 -2.37
N VAL A 96 22.55 15.17 -1.25
CA VAL A 96 21.46 14.19 -1.15
C VAL A 96 20.13 14.92 -1.13
N VAL A 97 19.36 14.81 -2.19
CA VAL A 97 18.15 15.61 -2.39
C VAL A 97 16.91 14.75 -2.60
N CYS A 98 15.74 15.29 -2.23
CA CYS A 98 14.45 14.71 -2.56
C CYS A 98 13.73 15.64 -3.54
N LEU A 99 13.39 15.15 -4.73
CA LEU A 99 12.71 15.90 -5.78
C LEU A 99 11.39 15.23 -6.13
N THR A 100 10.32 16.00 -6.13
CA THR A 100 8.96 15.49 -6.38
C THR A 100 8.20 16.37 -7.37
N GLY A 101 6.98 15.98 -7.74
CA GLY A 101 6.13 16.79 -8.61
C GLY A 101 5.70 18.14 -8.02
N GLN A 102 5.97 18.41 -6.74
CA GLN A 102 5.71 19.74 -6.13
C GLN A 102 6.83 20.73 -6.41
N ASP A 103 8.03 20.24 -6.70
CA ASP A 103 9.15 21.07 -7.09
C ASP A 103 8.99 21.45 -8.57
N GLY A 104 9.15 22.73 -8.91
CA GLY A 104 9.06 23.18 -10.29
C GLY A 104 10.13 22.52 -11.19
N PRO A 105 9.88 22.27 -12.49
CA PRO A 105 10.84 21.62 -13.39
C PRO A 105 12.18 22.33 -13.47
N ALA A 106 12.19 23.68 -13.46
CA ALA A 106 13.42 24.48 -13.46
C ALA A 106 14.27 24.26 -12.18
N VAL A 107 13.61 24.18 -11.03
CA VAL A 107 14.28 23.89 -9.75
C VAL A 107 14.88 22.49 -9.80
N ARG A 108 14.13 21.50 -10.23
CA ARG A 108 14.63 20.11 -10.34
C ARG A 108 15.85 20.02 -11.26
N LYS A 109 15.85 20.75 -12.39
CA LYS A 109 16.97 20.80 -13.33
C LYS A 109 18.24 21.38 -12.70
N GLU A 110 18.14 22.45 -11.94
CA GLU A 110 19.30 23.06 -11.29
C GLU A 110 19.83 22.21 -10.12
N VAL A 111 18.92 21.64 -9.33
CA VAL A 111 19.29 20.75 -8.22
C VAL A 111 19.93 19.47 -8.74
N TRP A 112 19.41 18.88 -9.84
CA TRP A 112 19.98 17.68 -10.49
C TRP A 112 21.47 17.84 -10.78
N LYS A 113 21.89 19.00 -11.32
CA LYS A 113 23.29 19.24 -11.70
C LYS A 113 24.28 19.11 -10.53
N LYS A 114 23.86 19.54 -9.34
CA LYS A 114 24.73 19.65 -8.15
C LYS A 114 24.68 18.42 -7.24
N SER A 115 23.69 17.56 -7.43
CA SER A 115 23.43 16.46 -6.50
C SER A 115 24.17 15.19 -6.88
N LYS A 116 24.55 14.40 -5.87
CA LYS A 116 25.16 13.06 -6.01
C LYS A 116 24.14 11.95 -5.81
N ILE A 117 23.22 12.11 -4.84
CA ILE A 117 22.14 11.13 -4.60
C ILE A 117 20.82 11.88 -4.74
N ILE A 118 20.00 11.40 -5.66
CA ILE A 118 18.73 12.02 -6.01
C ILE A 118 17.60 11.03 -5.74
N VAL A 119 16.74 11.34 -4.80
CA VAL A 119 15.53 10.56 -4.51
C VAL A 119 14.35 11.23 -5.18
N MET A 120 13.63 10.51 -6.03
CA MET A 120 12.52 11.07 -6.80
C MET A 120 11.29 10.18 -6.80
N THR A 121 10.13 10.80 -7.07
CA THR A 121 8.96 10.03 -7.50
C THR A 121 9.08 9.69 -8.98
N PRO A 122 8.69 8.46 -9.40
CA PRO A 122 8.91 8.00 -10.78
C PRO A 122 8.22 8.88 -11.83
N GLN A 123 7.04 9.43 -11.52
CA GLN A 123 6.30 10.30 -12.42
C GLN A 123 6.99 11.65 -12.65
N ALA A 124 7.62 12.22 -11.60
CA ALA A 124 8.38 13.47 -11.74
C ALA A 124 9.58 13.26 -12.68
N LEU A 125 10.32 12.16 -12.48
CA LEU A 125 11.44 11.82 -13.35
C LEU A 125 10.99 11.56 -14.80
N GLN A 126 9.93 10.77 -14.99
CA GLN A 126 9.39 10.51 -16.34
C GLN A 126 9.06 11.81 -17.08
N ASN A 127 8.37 12.74 -16.42
CA ASN A 127 8.01 14.02 -17.03
C ASN A 127 9.25 14.85 -17.40
N ASP A 128 10.26 14.86 -16.55
CA ASP A 128 11.50 15.61 -16.79
C ASP A 128 12.31 15.02 -17.96
N LEU A 129 12.36 13.69 -18.07
CA LEU A 129 13.02 12.98 -19.17
C LEU A 129 12.29 13.21 -20.51
N VAL A 130 10.95 13.17 -20.51
CA VAL A 130 10.13 13.47 -21.69
C VAL A 130 10.34 14.91 -22.17
N GLN A 131 10.50 15.85 -21.22
CA GLN A 131 10.79 17.26 -21.54
C GLN A 131 12.25 17.54 -21.91
N GLY A 132 13.15 16.54 -21.80
CA GLY A 132 14.58 16.72 -22.07
C GLY A 132 15.27 17.65 -21.07
N SER A 133 14.78 17.72 -19.84
CA SER A 133 15.34 18.61 -18.81
C SER A 133 16.77 18.25 -18.44
N TYR A 134 17.09 16.96 -18.42
CA TYR A 134 18.40 16.33 -18.19
C TYR A 134 18.38 14.88 -18.73
N GLY A 135 19.54 14.24 -18.78
CA GLY A 135 19.67 12.85 -19.16
C GLY A 135 20.18 11.96 -18.02
N LEU A 136 20.37 10.68 -18.32
CA LEU A 136 20.78 9.65 -17.35
C LEU A 136 22.23 9.16 -17.58
N GLN A 137 23.03 9.87 -18.39
CA GLN A 137 24.38 9.44 -18.77
C GLN A 137 25.32 9.32 -17.57
N ASP A 138 25.19 10.22 -16.61
CA ASP A 138 26.00 10.29 -15.40
C ASP A 138 25.43 9.47 -14.22
N VAL A 139 24.32 8.75 -14.43
CA VAL A 139 23.72 7.89 -13.40
C VAL A 139 24.40 6.52 -13.43
N SER A 140 25.04 6.13 -12.32
CA SER A 140 25.69 4.83 -12.18
C SER A 140 24.87 3.75 -11.47
N LEU A 141 23.76 4.16 -10.82
CA LEU A 141 22.83 3.24 -10.18
C LEU A 141 21.43 3.84 -10.20
N ILE A 142 20.44 3.04 -10.61
CA ILE A 142 19.02 3.32 -10.34
C ILE A 142 18.48 2.27 -9.37
N VAL A 143 17.87 2.76 -8.28
CA VAL A 143 17.14 1.94 -7.32
C VAL A 143 15.64 2.11 -7.55
N TYR A 144 14.93 1.01 -7.77
CA TYR A 144 13.47 0.95 -7.89
C TYR A 144 12.89 0.39 -6.59
N ASP A 145 12.40 1.27 -5.70
CA ASP A 145 11.71 0.83 -4.49
C ASP A 145 10.28 0.37 -4.84
N GLU A 146 9.80 -0.67 -4.15
CA GLU A 146 8.56 -1.38 -4.53
C GLU A 146 8.55 -1.80 -6.02
N ALA A 147 9.63 -2.46 -6.44
CA ALA A 147 9.91 -2.83 -7.83
C ALA A 147 8.79 -3.64 -8.50
N HIS A 148 7.93 -4.34 -7.73
CA HIS A 148 6.75 -5.04 -8.24
C HIS A 148 5.79 -4.13 -9.03
N ARG A 149 5.88 -2.80 -8.87
CA ARG A 149 5.14 -1.81 -9.66
C ARG A 149 5.66 -1.64 -11.09
N GLY A 150 6.82 -2.22 -11.43
CA GLY A 150 7.43 -2.16 -12.75
C GLY A 150 6.69 -2.99 -13.81
N VAL A 151 5.37 -2.79 -13.93
CA VAL A 151 4.49 -3.50 -14.86
C VAL A 151 3.59 -2.52 -15.63
N GLY A 152 3.19 -2.91 -16.83
CA GLY A 152 2.31 -2.09 -17.67
C GLY A 152 2.92 -0.71 -17.97
N ASN A 153 2.10 0.32 -17.91
CA ASN A 153 2.48 1.71 -18.21
C ASN A 153 2.99 2.48 -16.97
N TYR A 154 3.46 1.80 -15.93
CA TYR A 154 4.01 2.50 -14.77
C TYR A 154 5.34 3.17 -15.13
N ALA A 155 5.59 4.36 -14.58
CA ALA A 155 6.74 5.20 -14.93
C ALA A 155 8.11 4.50 -14.82
N TYR A 156 8.24 3.45 -14.00
CA TYR A 156 9.45 2.65 -13.88
C TYR A 156 9.89 2.01 -15.21
N THR A 157 8.93 1.51 -16.00
CA THR A 157 9.24 0.84 -17.28
C THR A 157 9.85 1.82 -18.28
N PHE A 158 9.28 3.02 -18.37
CA PHE A 158 9.83 4.09 -19.20
C PHE A 158 11.21 4.53 -18.75
N VAL A 159 11.41 4.73 -17.44
CA VAL A 159 12.71 5.14 -16.89
C VAL A 159 13.78 4.08 -17.15
N ALA A 160 13.46 2.79 -16.98
CA ALA A 160 14.38 1.70 -17.24
C ALA A 160 14.81 1.65 -18.73
N GLU A 161 13.87 1.87 -19.66
CA GLU A 161 14.16 1.94 -21.09
C GLU A 161 15.06 3.14 -21.42
N MET A 162 14.79 4.31 -20.86
CA MET A 162 15.63 5.49 -21.05
C MET A 162 17.02 5.31 -20.47
N TYR A 163 17.13 4.66 -19.32
CA TYR A 163 18.43 4.38 -18.69
C TYR A 163 19.25 3.36 -19.48
N GLU A 164 18.63 2.32 -20.02
CA GLU A 164 19.27 1.37 -20.92
C GLU A 164 19.89 2.05 -22.16
N ARG A 165 19.21 3.09 -22.68
CA ARG A 165 19.67 3.83 -23.86
C ARG A 165 20.75 4.88 -23.55
N GLN A 166 20.74 5.47 -22.36
CA GLN A 166 21.56 6.66 -22.06
C GLN A 166 22.70 6.39 -21.07
N GLY A 167 22.52 5.47 -20.11
CA GLY A 167 23.46 5.28 -19.02
C GLY A 167 24.82 4.77 -19.47
N LEU A 168 25.91 5.39 -19.00
CA LEU A 168 27.28 4.95 -19.30
C LEU A 168 27.75 3.82 -18.39
N HIS A 169 27.33 3.84 -17.12
CA HIS A 169 27.72 2.87 -16.09
C HIS A 169 26.48 2.22 -15.47
N GLN A 170 25.72 1.52 -16.32
CA GLN A 170 24.39 1.02 -15.95
C GLN A 170 24.44 -0.02 -14.84
N LEU A 171 23.63 0.18 -13.81
CA LEU A 171 23.26 -0.81 -12.81
C LEU A 171 21.87 -0.51 -12.27
N SER A 172 21.00 -1.52 -12.25
CA SER A 172 19.63 -1.42 -11.74
C SER A 172 19.45 -2.30 -10.50
N LEU A 173 18.90 -1.75 -9.45
CA LEU A 173 18.54 -2.47 -8.23
C LEU A 173 17.04 -2.35 -7.98
N GLY A 174 16.32 -3.47 -8.11
CA GLY A 174 14.93 -3.56 -7.73
C GLY A 174 14.80 -4.04 -6.28
N LEU A 175 14.00 -3.37 -5.47
CA LEU A 175 13.70 -3.75 -4.09
C LEU A 175 12.20 -4.00 -3.93
N THR A 176 11.81 -5.14 -3.37
CA THR A 176 10.41 -5.42 -3.07
C THR A 176 10.26 -6.38 -1.90
N ALA A 177 9.15 -6.25 -1.14
CA ALA A 177 8.75 -7.25 -0.15
C ALA A 177 7.82 -8.32 -0.74
N SER A 178 7.11 -7.98 -1.80
CA SER A 178 6.07 -8.81 -2.43
C SER A 178 6.27 -8.81 -3.94
N PRO A 179 7.03 -9.76 -4.49
CA PRO A 179 7.33 -9.78 -5.93
C PRO A 179 6.13 -10.19 -6.80
N GLY A 180 5.00 -10.58 -6.18
CA GLY A 180 3.86 -11.25 -6.79
C GLY A 180 3.82 -12.74 -6.43
N HIS A 181 2.65 -13.37 -6.62
CA HIS A 181 2.45 -14.79 -6.30
C HIS A 181 2.83 -15.71 -7.47
N GLU A 182 3.00 -15.18 -8.67
CA GLU A 182 3.27 -15.93 -9.89
C GLU A 182 4.67 -15.65 -10.42
N THR A 183 5.40 -16.69 -10.79
CA THR A 183 6.74 -16.61 -11.39
C THR A 183 6.76 -15.70 -12.63
N GLU A 184 5.68 -15.69 -13.42
CA GLU A 184 5.56 -14.85 -14.61
C GLU A 184 5.51 -13.35 -14.29
N GLN A 185 4.96 -12.96 -13.13
CA GLN A 185 4.98 -11.57 -12.67
C GLN A 185 6.41 -11.13 -12.36
N ILE A 186 7.17 -11.98 -11.69
CA ILE A 186 8.60 -11.70 -11.38
C ILE A 186 9.40 -11.55 -12.68
N LYS A 187 9.23 -12.47 -13.63
CA LYS A 187 9.90 -12.37 -14.93
C LYS A 187 9.54 -11.09 -15.69
N THR A 188 8.26 -10.69 -15.62
CA THR A 188 7.79 -9.46 -16.25
C THR A 188 8.44 -8.22 -15.63
N VAL A 189 8.51 -8.15 -14.30
CA VAL A 189 9.20 -7.06 -13.59
C VAL A 189 10.68 -7.03 -13.95
N CYS A 190 11.37 -8.18 -13.92
CA CYS A 190 12.79 -8.26 -14.27
C CYS A 190 13.05 -7.80 -15.70
N ARG A 191 12.23 -8.24 -16.67
CA ARG A 191 12.34 -7.80 -18.07
C ARG A 191 12.14 -6.29 -18.21
N ASN A 192 11.10 -5.75 -17.61
CA ASN A 192 10.74 -4.35 -17.72
C ASN A 192 11.76 -3.41 -17.06
N LEU A 193 12.37 -3.84 -15.94
CA LEU A 193 13.36 -3.04 -15.20
C LEU A 193 14.81 -3.40 -15.54
N ARG A 194 15.04 -4.28 -16.54
CA ARG A 194 16.37 -4.75 -16.96
C ARG A 194 17.17 -5.39 -15.83
N LEU A 195 16.47 -6.16 -14.98
CA LEU A 195 17.10 -6.92 -13.89
C LEU A 195 17.43 -8.32 -14.40
N GLN A 196 18.66 -8.76 -14.18
CA GLN A 196 19.21 -10.01 -14.70
C GLN A 196 19.18 -11.12 -13.66
N ARG A 197 19.21 -10.74 -12.37
CA ARG A 197 19.28 -11.66 -11.24
C ARG A 197 18.14 -11.42 -10.27
N VAL A 198 17.73 -12.48 -9.56
CA VAL A 198 16.74 -12.41 -8.48
C VAL A 198 17.35 -13.04 -7.23
N GLU A 199 17.41 -12.29 -6.16
CA GLU A 199 17.84 -12.75 -4.83
C GLU A 199 16.64 -12.66 -3.87
N ILE A 200 16.32 -13.77 -3.24
CA ILE A 200 15.16 -13.88 -2.34
C ILE A 200 15.66 -14.23 -0.94
N ARG A 201 15.22 -13.45 0.05
CA ARG A 201 15.39 -13.76 1.47
C ARG A 201 14.12 -13.45 2.23
N ASP A 202 13.78 -14.30 3.16
CA ASP A 202 12.65 -14.15 4.06
C ASP A 202 13.11 -14.36 5.53
N HIS A 203 12.18 -14.32 6.46
CA HIS A 203 12.46 -14.50 7.88
C HIS A 203 12.98 -15.90 8.21
N SER A 204 12.73 -16.91 7.37
CA SER A 204 13.17 -18.30 7.55
C SER A 204 14.54 -18.58 6.94
N SER A 205 15.05 -17.68 6.11
CA SER A 205 16.34 -17.82 5.43
C SER A 205 17.49 -17.98 6.45
N PRO A 206 18.39 -18.96 6.28
CA PRO A 206 19.41 -19.28 7.29
C PRO A 206 20.32 -18.12 7.69
N ASP A 207 20.67 -17.26 6.72
CA ASP A 207 21.50 -16.08 6.92
C ASP A 207 20.75 -14.88 7.53
N VAL A 208 19.41 -14.92 7.51
CA VAL A 208 18.51 -13.88 8.07
C VAL A 208 18.03 -14.23 9.47
N LYS A 209 17.74 -15.51 9.72
CA LYS A 209 17.06 -15.99 10.95
C LYS A 209 17.67 -15.46 12.25
N LYS A 210 19.00 -15.32 12.35
CA LYS A 210 19.69 -14.81 13.55
C LYS A 210 19.43 -13.32 13.85
N TYR A 211 18.91 -12.57 12.87
CA TYR A 211 18.57 -11.15 13.00
C TYR A 211 17.08 -10.89 13.16
N VAL A 212 16.26 -11.93 13.10
CA VAL A 212 14.80 -11.80 13.23
C VAL A 212 14.43 -11.93 14.68
N VAL A 213 13.74 -10.93 15.21
CA VAL A 213 13.07 -11.03 16.50
C VAL A 213 11.84 -11.92 16.32
N ALA A 214 11.65 -12.87 17.23
CA ALA A 214 10.43 -13.69 17.22
C ALA A 214 9.19 -12.80 17.29
N ILE A 215 8.25 -13.05 16.38
CA ILE A 215 6.96 -12.35 16.36
C ILE A 215 5.94 -13.35 16.88
N ASP A 216 5.40 -13.05 18.05
CA ASP A 216 4.23 -13.77 18.57
C ASP A 216 2.98 -13.15 17.94
N SER A 217 2.12 -13.98 17.38
CA SER A 217 0.85 -13.53 16.80
C SER A 217 -0.30 -14.19 17.55
N GLU A 218 -1.24 -13.37 17.98
CA GLU A 218 -2.46 -13.81 18.63
C GLU A 218 -3.69 -13.36 17.86
N VAL A 219 -4.64 -14.27 17.67
CA VAL A 219 -5.93 -13.97 17.03
C VAL A 219 -7.00 -13.93 18.11
N ARG A 220 -7.60 -12.77 18.32
CA ARG A 220 -8.72 -12.57 19.25
C ARG A 220 -10.04 -12.59 18.49
N TYR A 221 -10.93 -13.51 18.81
CA TYR A 221 -12.28 -13.61 18.26
C TYR A 221 -13.27 -12.84 19.13
N ILE A 222 -14.15 -12.08 18.50
CA ILE A 222 -15.17 -11.26 19.17
C ILE A 222 -16.53 -11.71 18.72
N THR A 223 -17.42 -11.95 19.68
CA THR A 223 -18.84 -12.18 19.42
C THR A 223 -19.54 -10.83 19.34
N LEU A 224 -20.37 -10.66 18.31
CA LEU A 224 -21.15 -9.44 18.16
C LEU A 224 -22.34 -9.46 19.13
N PRO A 225 -22.65 -8.33 19.80
CA PRO A 225 -23.85 -8.20 20.62
C PRO A 225 -25.13 -8.40 19.82
N SER A 226 -26.21 -8.85 20.49
CA SER A 226 -27.52 -9.09 19.88
C SER A 226 -28.07 -7.89 19.14
N GLU A 227 -27.82 -6.69 19.65
CA GLU A 227 -28.25 -5.42 19.05
C GLU A 227 -27.61 -5.17 17.68
N ILE A 228 -26.34 -5.55 17.53
CA ILE A 228 -25.63 -5.46 16.26
C ILE A 228 -26.10 -6.56 15.29
N GLU A 229 -26.41 -7.75 15.80
CA GLU A 229 -26.97 -8.81 14.97
C GLU A 229 -28.36 -8.44 14.40
N VAL A 230 -29.22 -7.76 15.17
CA VAL A 230 -30.50 -7.21 14.66
C VAL A 230 -30.25 -6.23 13.51
N LEU A 231 -29.28 -5.33 13.62
CA LEU A 231 -28.92 -4.43 12.53
C LEU A 231 -28.47 -5.20 11.28
N ARG A 232 -27.69 -6.25 11.46
CA ARG A 232 -27.22 -7.10 10.37
C ARG A 232 -28.37 -7.86 9.69
N ASP A 233 -29.32 -8.34 10.45
CA ASP A 233 -30.48 -9.06 9.90
C ASP A 233 -31.34 -8.14 9.02
N ILE A 234 -31.55 -6.88 9.41
CA ILE A 234 -32.25 -5.91 8.56
C ILE A 234 -31.50 -5.71 7.23
N LEU A 235 -30.16 -5.59 7.29
CA LEU A 235 -29.34 -5.44 6.07
C LEU A 235 -29.35 -6.71 5.21
N TYR A 236 -29.39 -7.90 5.79
CA TYR A 236 -29.49 -9.17 5.04
C TYR A 236 -30.84 -9.28 4.32
N GLU A 237 -31.94 -8.88 4.94
CA GLU A 237 -33.23 -8.83 4.26
C GLU A 237 -33.26 -7.80 3.12
N LEU A 238 -32.68 -6.61 3.32
CA LEU A 238 -32.49 -5.63 2.24
C LEU A 238 -31.65 -6.22 1.09
N LEU A 239 -30.56 -6.88 1.42
CA LEU A 239 -29.68 -7.50 0.41
C LEU A 239 -30.47 -8.55 -0.38
N LYS A 240 -31.21 -9.42 0.30
CA LYS A 240 -32.07 -10.44 -0.32
C LYS A 240 -33.08 -9.81 -1.27
N ASN A 241 -33.76 -8.73 -0.86
CA ASN A 241 -34.72 -8.04 -1.69
C ASN A 241 -34.12 -7.46 -2.97
N TYR A 242 -32.86 -7.05 -2.95
CA TYR A 242 -32.16 -6.56 -4.15
C TYR A 242 -31.63 -7.66 -5.06
N ILE A 243 -31.25 -8.83 -4.52
CA ILE A 243 -30.63 -9.87 -5.33
C ILE A 243 -31.63 -10.93 -5.83
N SER A 244 -32.75 -11.18 -5.11
CA SER A 244 -33.77 -12.15 -5.50
C SER A 244 -34.28 -11.97 -6.95
N PRO A 245 -34.54 -10.73 -7.43
CA PRO A 245 -34.98 -10.54 -8.82
C PRO A 245 -34.04 -11.09 -9.88
N LEU A 246 -32.72 -11.21 -9.59
CA LEU A 246 -31.77 -11.76 -10.54
C LEU A 246 -32.05 -13.22 -10.86
N GLN A 247 -32.51 -13.99 -9.87
CA GLN A 247 -32.85 -15.41 -10.04
C GLN A 247 -34.01 -15.60 -11.04
N ASN A 248 -34.99 -14.69 -11.06
CA ASN A 248 -36.09 -14.70 -11.99
C ASN A 248 -35.69 -14.53 -13.46
N TYR A 249 -34.48 -13.98 -13.68
CA TYR A 249 -33.88 -13.79 -15.01
C TYR A 249 -32.75 -14.79 -15.31
N GLY A 250 -32.64 -15.87 -14.51
CA GLY A 250 -31.73 -16.97 -14.79
C GLY A 250 -30.28 -16.77 -14.27
N TYR A 251 -30.01 -15.70 -13.48
CA TYR A 251 -28.69 -15.52 -12.86
C TYR A 251 -28.57 -16.34 -11.59
N SER A 252 -27.48 -17.10 -11.46
CA SER A 252 -27.17 -17.83 -10.23
C SER A 252 -26.68 -16.87 -9.16
N VAL A 253 -27.38 -16.77 -8.03
CA VAL A 253 -27.06 -15.88 -6.92
C VAL A 253 -26.94 -16.71 -5.66
N PRO A 254 -25.79 -16.63 -4.94
CA PRO A 254 -25.62 -17.29 -3.65
C PRO A 254 -26.57 -16.77 -2.57
N ASP A 255 -26.64 -17.48 -1.46
CA ASP A 255 -27.31 -17.00 -0.26
C ASP A 255 -26.79 -15.61 0.15
N PRO A 256 -27.66 -14.65 0.55
CA PRO A 256 -27.27 -13.31 0.95
C PRO A 256 -26.17 -13.28 2.02
N ARG A 257 -26.17 -14.22 2.96
CA ARG A 257 -25.18 -14.31 4.04
C ARG A 257 -23.80 -14.79 3.56
N ARG A 258 -23.72 -15.39 2.37
CA ARG A 258 -22.50 -15.90 1.73
C ARG A 258 -22.06 -15.07 0.53
N LEU A 259 -22.82 -14.04 0.17
CA LEU A 259 -22.59 -13.24 -1.01
C LEU A 259 -21.45 -12.25 -0.79
N SER A 260 -20.35 -12.45 -1.48
CA SER A 260 -19.18 -11.57 -1.42
C SER A 260 -19.32 -10.36 -2.36
N LYS A 261 -18.63 -9.27 -2.03
CA LYS A 261 -18.51 -8.07 -2.89
C LYS A 261 -18.01 -8.42 -4.31
N LYS A 262 -17.06 -9.36 -4.42
CA LYS A 262 -16.53 -9.82 -5.70
C LYS A 262 -17.63 -10.46 -6.56
N GLN A 263 -18.43 -11.35 -5.99
CA GLN A 263 -19.53 -11.99 -6.72
C GLN A 263 -20.58 -10.97 -7.21
N ILE A 264 -20.89 -9.94 -6.42
CA ILE A 264 -21.79 -8.85 -6.87
C ILE A 264 -21.19 -8.10 -8.06
N LEU A 265 -19.90 -7.81 -8.03
CA LEU A 265 -19.20 -7.13 -9.14
C LEU A 265 -19.11 -8.02 -10.39
N ASP A 266 -18.90 -9.31 -10.22
CA ASP A 266 -18.87 -10.28 -11.32
C ASP A 266 -20.24 -10.34 -12.01
N LEU A 267 -21.34 -10.41 -11.24
CA LEU A 267 -22.70 -10.32 -11.75
C LEU A 267 -22.97 -9.00 -12.50
N GLN A 268 -22.51 -7.87 -11.94
CA GLN A 268 -22.63 -6.59 -12.65
C GLN A 268 -21.86 -6.60 -13.98
N SER A 269 -20.66 -7.18 -14.00
CA SER A 269 -19.84 -7.28 -15.20
C SER A 269 -20.53 -8.16 -16.26
N GLN A 270 -21.11 -9.30 -15.84
CA GLN A 270 -21.86 -10.21 -16.71
C GLN A 270 -23.05 -9.49 -17.36
N ILE A 271 -23.89 -8.82 -16.57
CA ILE A 271 -25.06 -8.08 -17.07
C ILE A 271 -24.64 -6.92 -17.99
N ARG A 272 -23.55 -6.20 -17.68
CA ARG A 272 -23.05 -5.15 -18.54
C ARG A 272 -22.56 -5.67 -19.89
N LYS A 273 -21.91 -6.82 -19.93
CA LYS A 273 -21.52 -7.50 -21.17
C LYS A 273 -22.75 -7.86 -21.99
N GLU A 274 -23.77 -8.42 -21.33
CA GLU A 274 -25.04 -8.75 -21.98
C GLU A 274 -25.72 -7.51 -22.55
N ILE A 275 -25.80 -6.40 -21.80
CA ILE A 275 -26.32 -5.11 -22.33
C ILE A 275 -25.59 -4.72 -23.63
N GLY A 276 -24.27 -4.92 -23.70
CA GLY A 276 -23.46 -4.60 -24.88
C GLY A 276 -23.76 -5.46 -26.11
N THR A 277 -24.44 -6.59 -25.98
CA THR A 277 -24.82 -7.45 -27.13
C THR A 277 -26.09 -6.96 -27.84
N TYR A 278 -26.88 -6.09 -27.21
CA TYR A 278 -28.14 -5.62 -27.78
C TYR A 278 -28.03 -4.23 -28.40
N THR A 279 -28.59 -4.04 -29.56
CA THR A 279 -28.79 -2.70 -30.15
C THR A 279 -29.80 -1.86 -29.33
N ARG A 280 -30.80 -2.53 -28.73
CA ARG A 280 -31.78 -1.93 -27.79
C ARG A 280 -31.94 -2.84 -26.58
N PRO A 281 -31.16 -2.64 -25.53
CA PRO A 281 -31.19 -3.50 -24.35
C PRO A 281 -32.53 -3.50 -23.64
N PRO A 282 -33.00 -4.66 -23.17
CA PRO A 282 -34.23 -4.79 -22.38
C PRO A 282 -34.16 -3.98 -21.07
N ARG A 283 -35.27 -3.37 -20.69
CA ARG A 283 -35.32 -2.50 -19.48
C ARG A 283 -34.99 -3.21 -18.18
N HIS A 284 -35.28 -4.51 -18.09
CA HIS A 284 -34.99 -5.30 -16.90
C HIS A 284 -33.47 -5.39 -16.61
N LEU A 285 -32.61 -5.41 -17.62
CA LEU A 285 -31.16 -5.42 -17.40
C LEU A 285 -30.67 -4.17 -16.67
N PHE A 286 -31.23 -3.01 -17.00
CA PHE A 286 -30.90 -1.77 -16.27
C PHE A 286 -31.45 -1.75 -14.85
N MET A 287 -32.62 -2.40 -14.63
CA MET A 287 -33.18 -2.61 -13.29
C MET A 287 -32.23 -3.50 -12.45
N LEU A 288 -31.74 -4.59 -13.02
CA LEU A 288 -30.81 -5.51 -12.34
C LEU A 288 -29.48 -4.79 -11.98
N ILE A 289 -28.91 -3.98 -12.88
CA ILE A 289 -27.72 -3.17 -12.57
C ILE A 289 -27.99 -2.20 -11.42
N ARG A 290 -29.16 -1.54 -11.41
CA ARG A 290 -29.58 -0.66 -10.30
C ARG A 290 -29.65 -1.43 -8.97
N ASN A 291 -30.28 -2.62 -8.98
CA ASN A 291 -30.38 -3.48 -7.82
C ASN A 291 -29.00 -3.93 -7.30
N LEU A 292 -28.12 -4.37 -8.18
CA LEU A 292 -26.74 -4.75 -7.80
C LEU A 292 -25.94 -3.57 -7.26
N THR A 293 -26.21 -2.35 -7.74
CA THR A 293 -25.56 -1.15 -7.18
C THR A 293 -26.03 -0.89 -5.75
N ALA A 294 -27.32 -1.05 -5.47
CA ALA A 294 -27.86 -0.98 -4.11
C ALA A 294 -27.31 -2.12 -3.24
N ALA A 295 -27.28 -3.35 -3.76
CA ALA A 295 -26.72 -4.52 -3.08
C ALA A 295 -25.25 -4.33 -2.68
N LEU A 296 -24.42 -3.68 -3.52
CA LEU A 296 -23.04 -3.34 -3.18
C LEU A 296 -22.96 -2.38 -1.98
N ARG A 297 -23.88 -1.42 -1.87
CA ARG A 297 -23.92 -0.49 -0.73
C ARG A 297 -24.37 -1.20 0.55
N VAL A 298 -25.39 -2.07 0.45
CA VAL A 298 -25.83 -2.90 1.57
C VAL A 298 -24.72 -3.83 2.04
N ASN A 299 -23.99 -4.47 1.12
CA ASN A 299 -22.85 -5.32 1.46
C ASN A 299 -21.72 -4.52 2.14
N SER A 300 -21.47 -3.27 1.70
CA SER A 300 -20.54 -2.38 2.40
C SER A 300 -21.01 -2.02 3.81
N LEU A 301 -22.31 -1.77 4.03
CA LEU A 301 -22.87 -1.54 5.37
C LEU A 301 -22.74 -2.76 6.28
N LEU A 302 -22.95 -3.98 5.76
CA LEU A 302 -22.70 -5.23 6.50
C LEU A 302 -21.22 -5.36 6.91
N GLU A 303 -20.29 -4.99 6.03
CA GLU A 303 -18.87 -4.95 6.35
C GLU A 303 -18.58 -3.89 7.44
N PHE A 304 -19.12 -2.67 7.30
CA PHE A 304 -18.91 -1.60 8.27
C PHE A 304 -19.44 -1.95 9.66
N ILE A 305 -20.70 -2.40 9.76
CA ILE A 305 -21.32 -2.71 11.05
C ILE A 305 -20.64 -3.90 11.74
N GLY A 306 -20.13 -4.86 10.97
CA GLY A 306 -19.47 -6.05 11.52
C GLY A 306 -18.00 -5.88 11.83
N THR A 307 -17.34 -4.84 11.29
CA THR A 307 -15.86 -4.73 11.38
C THR A 307 -15.35 -3.36 11.79
N GLN A 308 -16.08 -2.28 11.44
CA GLN A 308 -15.59 -0.90 11.63
C GLN A 308 -16.26 -0.19 12.81
N GLY A 309 -17.48 -0.54 13.16
CA GLY A 309 -18.22 0.05 14.27
C GLY A 309 -19.47 0.85 13.87
N LEU A 310 -20.17 1.34 14.88
CA LEU A 310 -21.45 2.02 14.69
C LEU A 310 -21.27 3.43 14.09
N THR A 311 -20.35 4.21 14.65
CA THR A 311 -20.09 5.60 14.21
C THR A 311 -19.56 5.68 12.77
N PRO A 312 -18.56 4.89 12.36
CA PRO A 312 -18.15 4.84 10.94
C PRO A 312 -19.27 4.41 10.01
N THR A 313 -20.15 3.49 10.43
CA THR A 313 -21.32 3.10 9.65
C THR A 313 -22.26 4.27 9.42
N LEU A 314 -22.55 5.07 10.46
CA LEU A 314 -23.40 6.26 10.34
C LEU A 314 -22.77 7.33 9.41
N ARG A 315 -21.46 7.57 9.52
CA ARG A 315 -20.73 8.48 8.61
C ARG A 315 -20.82 8.01 7.16
N TYR A 316 -20.71 6.72 6.92
CA TYR A 316 -20.88 6.15 5.57
C TYR A 316 -22.28 6.41 5.00
N ILE A 317 -23.34 6.28 5.83
CA ILE A 317 -24.73 6.59 5.46
C ILE A 317 -24.86 8.08 5.13
N GLN A 318 -24.30 8.98 5.95
CA GLN A 318 -24.30 10.42 5.68
C GLN A 318 -23.65 10.75 4.33
N GLY A 319 -22.54 10.10 4.00
CA GLY A 319 -21.91 10.21 2.69
C GLY A 319 -22.82 9.78 1.54
N MET A 320 -23.62 8.73 1.71
CA MET A 320 -24.60 8.30 0.71
C MET A 320 -25.70 9.35 0.49
N TYR A 321 -26.20 10.00 1.54
CA TYR A 321 -27.16 11.10 1.43
C TYR A 321 -26.56 12.29 0.69
N GLU A 322 -25.30 12.65 0.97
CA GLU A 322 -24.60 13.72 0.27
C GLU A 322 -24.39 13.41 -1.22
N GLU A 323 -24.01 12.18 -1.55
CA GLU A 323 -23.89 11.74 -2.96
C GLU A 323 -25.21 11.98 -3.71
N VAL A 324 -26.34 11.60 -3.12
CA VAL A 324 -27.66 11.75 -3.75
C VAL A 324 -28.07 13.22 -3.84
N ARG A 325 -27.88 14.01 -2.78
CA ARG A 325 -28.18 15.45 -2.76
C ARG A 325 -27.40 16.22 -3.81
N ASN A 326 -26.13 15.87 -4.00
CA ASN A 326 -25.24 16.50 -4.98
C ASN A 326 -25.41 15.93 -6.41
N LYS A 327 -26.45 15.11 -6.68
CA LYS A 327 -26.70 14.45 -7.98
C LYS A 327 -25.53 13.59 -8.49
N LYS A 328 -24.62 13.19 -7.60
CA LYS A 328 -23.53 12.26 -7.89
C LYS A 328 -23.89 10.81 -7.55
N GLY A 329 -24.95 10.59 -6.80
CA GLY A 329 -25.42 9.29 -6.40
C GLY A 329 -26.09 8.53 -7.54
N SER A 330 -25.87 7.22 -7.61
CA SER A 330 -26.55 6.35 -8.56
C SER A 330 -28.03 6.19 -8.21
N LYS A 331 -28.85 5.84 -9.22
CA LYS A 331 -30.29 5.52 -9.00
C LYS A 331 -30.49 4.38 -7.98
N GLY A 332 -29.55 3.45 -7.86
CA GLY A 332 -29.59 2.36 -6.89
C GLY A 332 -29.39 2.86 -5.45
N VAL A 333 -28.51 3.84 -5.22
CA VAL A 333 -28.33 4.46 -3.90
C VAL A 333 -29.55 5.29 -3.51
N ALA A 334 -30.11 6.06 -4.43
CA ALA A 334 -31.32 6.81 -4.19
C ALA A 334 -32.52 5.90 -3.83
N ASP A 335 -32.66 4.77 -4.52
CA ASP A 335 -33.67 3.74 -4.19
C ASP A 335 -33.44 3.17 -2.78
N LEU A 336 -32.19 2.83 -2.43
CA LEU A 336 -31.85 2.24 -1.13
C LEU A 336 -32.24 3.16 0.03
N ILE A 337 -31.83 4.42 0.01
CA ILE A 337 -32.11 5.38 1.11
C ILE A 337 -33.59 5.74 1.20
N SER A 338 -34.39 5.52 0.17
CA SER A 338 -35.84 5.77 0.18
C SER A 338 -36.64 4.65 0.83
N ARG A 339 -36.06 3.47 1.05
CA ARG A 339 -36.77 2.29 1.59
C ARG A 339 -37.04 2.40 3.08
N SER A 340 -38.20 1.91 3.50
CA SER A 340 -38.62 1.88 4.92
C SER A 340 -37.65 1.07 5.78
N GLU A 341 -37.22 -0.09 5.30
CA GLU A 341 -36.27 -0.99 5.98
C GLU A 341 -34.91 -0.32 6.22
N PHE A 342 -34.46 0.47 5.23
CA PHE A 342 -33.22 1.23 5.39
C PHE A 342 -33.35 2.32 6.45
N ARG A 343 -34.44 3.02 6.47
CA ARG A 343 -34.74 4.03 7.54
C ARG A 343 -34.85 3.39 8.91
N GLN A 344 -35.48 2.21 9.01
CA GLN A 344 -35.53 1.44 10.25
C GLN A 344 -34.13 1.09 10.74
N PHE A 345 -33.25 0.60 9.84
CA PHE A 345 -31.86 0.33 10.14
C PHE A 345 -31.13 1.58 10.65
N GLU A 346 -31.26 2.70 9.94
CA GLU A 346 -30.64 3.98 10.33
C GLU A 346 -31.10 4.49 11.69
N ASN A 347 -32.40 4.47 11.95
CA ASN A 347 -32.98 4.91 13.23
C ASN A 347 -32.47 4.03 14.39
N LEU A 348 -32.42 2.72 14.21
CA LEU A 348 -31.91 1.81 15.22
C LEU A 348 -30.41 2.02 15.47
N LEU A 349 -29.63 2.21 14.41
CA LEU A 349 -28.20 2.53 14.49
C LEU A 349 -27.97 3.82 15.30
N GLN A 350 -28.72 4.89 15.00
CA GLN A 350 -28.61 6.16 15.71
C GLN A 350 -29.04 6.02 17.19
N ALA A 351 -30.08 5.24 17.48
CA ALA A 351 -30.52 4.97 18.84
C ALA A 351 -29.47 4.22 19.66
N LEU A 352 -28.76 3.25 19.05
CA LEU A 352 -27.67 2.54 19.72
C LEU A 352 -26.48 3.46 20.02
N ILE A 353 -26.09 4.31 19.06
CA ILE A 353 -25.05 5.30 19.26
C ILE A 353 -25.42 6.27 20.39
N ALA A 354 -26.66 6.78 20.38
CA ALA A 354 -27.15 7.71 21.42
C ALA A 354 -27.17 7.09 22.81
N LYS A 355 -27.37 5.78 22.93
CA LYS A 355 -27.26 5.02 24.19
C LYS A 355 -25.80 4.72 24.60
N GLY A 356 -24.81 5.15 23.84
CA GLY A 356 -23.40 4.92 24.13
C GLY A 356 -22.90 3.52 23.80
N HIS A 357 -23.66 2.72 23.04
CA HIS A 357 -23.16 1.43 22.58
C HIS A 357 -21.94 1.60 21.67
N ARG A 358 -20.92 0.80 21.92
CA ARG A 358 -19.70 0.73 21.12
C ARG A 358 -19.57 -0.64 20.46
N HIS A 359 -18.80 -0.70 19.41
CA HIS A 359 -18.45 -1.98 18.83
C HIS A 359 -17.47 -2.71 19.78
N PRO A 360 -17.63 -4.02 20.05
CA PRO A 360 -16.81 -4.74 21.02
C PRO A 360 -15.31 -4.75 20.68
N LYS A 361 -14.92 -4.48 19.43
CA LYS A 361 -13.51 -4.26 19.07
C LYS A 361 -12.90 -3.03 19.75
N ALA A 362 -13.68 -1.98 20.00
CA ALA A 362 -13.19 -0.78 20.66
C ALA A 362 -12.85 -1.06 22.13
N GLU A 363 -13.70 -1.84 22.80
CA GLU A 363 -13.48 -2.28 24.20
C GLU A 363 -12.26 -3.19 24.30
N LEU A 364 -12.17 -4.20 23.43
CA LEU A 364 -11.01 -5.10 23.39
C LEU A 364 -9.71 -4.34 23.04
N LEU A 365 -9.76 -3.33 22.19
CA LEU A 365 -8.59 -2.51 21.88
C LEU A 365 -8.12 -1.73 23.12
N LEU A 366 -9.05 -1.13 23.88
CA LEU A 366 -8.72 -0.45 25.14
C LEU A 366 -8.05 -1.41 26.13
N GLU A 367 -8.60 -2.61 26.28
CA GLU A 367 -8.05 -3.66 27.16
C GLU A 367 -6.61 -4.01 26.75
N ILE A 368 -6.37 -4.35 25.47
CA ILE A 368 -5.05 -4.72 24.96
C ILE A 368 -4.04 -3.59 25.13
N VAL A 369 -4.41 -2.34 24.82
CA VAL A 369 -3.51 -1.21 24.94
C VAL A 369 -3.20 -0.90 26.40
N SER A 370 -4.21 -0.94 27.29
CA SER A 370 -4.05 -0.71 28.72
C SER A 370 -3.15 -1.79 29.36
N GLU A 371 -3.36 -3.06 29.01
CA GLU A 371 -2.55 -4.17 29.47
C GLU A 371 -1.08 -4.01 29.04
N GLN A 372 -0.84 -3.70 27.78
CA GLN A 372 0.50 -3.51 27.24
C GLN A 372 1.24 -2.32 27.87
N LEU A 373 0.56 -1.19 28.07
CA LEU A 373 1.15 -0.02 28.72
C LEU A 373 1.37 -0.23 30.22
N SER A 374 0.54 -1.03 30.88
CA SER A 374 0.75 -1.43 32.27
C SER A 374 1.97 -2.33 32.42
N PHE A 375 2.21 -3.22 31.46
CA PHE A 375 3.38 -4.09 31.45
C PHE A 375 4.66 -3.31 31.12
N ASN A 376 4.63 -2.44 30.11
CA ASN A 376 5.75 -1.61 29.71
C ASN A 376 5.27 -0.24 29.19
N LYS A 377 5.49 0.82 29.98
CA LYS A 377 5.09 2.20 29.66
C LYS A 377 5.78 2.75 28.41
N ASP A 378 6.95 2.26 28.05
CA ASP A 378 7.70 2.68 26.87
C ASP A 378 7.32 1.89 25.61
N SER A 379 6.28 1.06 25.67
CA SER A 379 5.81 0.29 24.52
C SER A 379 5.38 1.20 23.36
N ARG A 380 5.81 0.84 22.16
CA ARG A 380 5.36 1.48 20.93
C ARG A 380 4.30 0.60 20.27
N ILE A 381 3.08 1.12 20.17
CA ILE A 381 1.93 0.39 19.64
C ILE A 381 1.55 0.97 18.28
N LEU A 382 1.41 0.11 17.26
CA LEU A 382 0.92 0.47 15.94
C LEU A 382 -0.41 -0.20 15.68
N ILE A 383 -1.44 0.59 15.42
CA ILE A 383 -2.80 0.12 15.14
C ILE A 383 -3.11 0.38 13.68
N PHE A 384 -3.37 -0.70 12.94
CA PHE A 384 -3.71 -0.62 11.53
C PHE A 384 -5.23 -0.70 11.34
N THR A 385 -5.79 0.27 10.65
CA THR A 385 -7.20 0.31 10.27
C THR A 385 -7.34 0.43 8.76
N ARG A 386 -8.46 -0.06 8.22
CA ARG A 386 -8.72 0.01 6.78
C ARG A 386 -9.24 1.37 6.32
N PHE A 387 -9.95 2.08 7.19
CA PHE A 387 -10.63 3.32 6.86
C PHE A 387 -10.22 4.47 7.79
N ARG A 388 -10.22 5.70 7.25
CA ARG A 388 -9.87 6.90 8.02
C ARG A 388 -10.83 7.15 9.18
N ASP A 389 -12.13 6.92 8.97
CA ASP A 389 -13.15 7.11 10.01
C ASP A 389 -12.94 6.18 11.20
N THR A 390 -12.53 4.93 10.95
CA THR A 390 -12.14 4.00 12.01
C THR A 390 -10.87 4.45 12.74
N ALA A 391 -9.90 5.04 12.03
CA ALA A 391 -8.71 5.59 12.69
C ALA A 391 -9.05 6.75 13.63
N ILE A 392 -10.00 7.60 13.25
CA ILE A 392 -10.50 8.70 14.10
C ILE A 392 -11.18 8.12 15.35
N GLU A 393 -12.07 7.13 15.20
CA GLU A 393 -12.74 6.47 16.33
C GLU A 393 -11.73 5.80 17.28
N VAL A 394 -10.69 5.16 16.74
CA VAL A 394 -9.60 4.58 17.54
C VAL A 394 -8.88 5.65 18.36
N VAL A 395 -8.54 6.79 17.76
CA VAL A 395 -7.91 7.91 18.48
C VAL A 395 -8.83 8.43 19.59
N GLU A 396 -10.11 8.71 19.28
CA GLU A 396 -11.11 9.15 20.26
C GLU A 396 -11.29 8.14 21.41
N THR A 397 -11.20 6.84 21.10
CA THR A 397 -11.32 5.76 22.09
C THR A 397 -10.10 5.71 23.00
N LEU A 398 -8.89 5.80 22.44
CA LEU A 398 -7.63 5.72 23.20
C LEU A 398 -7.33 7.00 23.99
N SER A 399 -7.83 8.17 23.57
CA SER A 399 -7.70 9.42 24.34
C SER A 399 -8.38 9.39 25.73
N GLN A 400 -9.06 8.30 26.07
CA GLN A 400 -9.66 8.07 27.39
C GLN A 400 -8.69 7.37 28.36
N LEU A 401 -7.50 6.96 27.88
CA LEU A 401 -6.47 6.30 28.68
C LEU A 401 -5.46 7.27 29.32
N ASP A 402 -5.58 8.58 29.05
CA ASP A 402 -4.73 9.66 29.62
C ASP A 402 -5.15 10.04 31.03
#